data_eeb7a4e65aeb585eff67ce46d0f90dd7
#
_entry.id   eeb7a4e65aeb585eff67ce46d0f90dd7
#
_cell.length_a   1.000
_cell.length_b   1.000
_cell.length_c   1.000
_cell.angle_alpha   90.00
_cell.angle_beta   90.00
_cell.angle_gamma   90.00
#
_symmetry.space_group_name_H-M   'P 1'
#
loop_
_entity.id
_entity.type
_entity.pdbx_description
1 polymer ?
#
loop_
_entity_poly.entity_id
_entity_poly.type
_entity_poly.pdbx_seq_one_letter_code
_entity_poly.pdbx_strand_id
1 'polypeptide(L)'
;RAFKPEEYWTIDGLFKQKKDPFVAALTHIGKKKLDAKDKKTADKIVDDVKKQSYEVESIDDKTRLKNPLPPFMTSSLQQAAYNRLGFSVKKTMQVAQKLYEGVPLDDPSTPVALITYMRTDSLRLSDTALKSARAYISATYSKEYLPTKVNVYDKKSKSKAQDAHEAVRPVNANLSPESIKRKLSPDQAKLYTLIWQRFIACQMKPAQYAQRVVTIKGGSYSFKATGSTLIFDGFLKVYGVEDEDKDKVKIPADLQPKQSITLTTVDPKQHFTQPPPRYTEASLVKEMEKEGIGRPSTYATILSTIQARDYTKLDEKKRFIPTELGIAVTHLLIKNLPHIMDTKFTANMEEDLDKVAQGELDRDKLLRSFYKEFQEDLKKFKGTTGKASQKAAIPTELTCPTCKKHKLNIRFGRSGEFLGCPGFPDCDFTSNFERTEAGEIKIVKAEPPKLLDEKCPKCGQPLRKLNGRFGEFIACSGYPKCKYIQQETASFTCPQDKGDVVRRVWRGGKFWGCSNYPKCKFAIFDEIEEKKCPKCKLPFLIKKTSKEGKVTLLCSNKECGYTNEK
;
A
#
# COMPACT_ATOMS: atom_id res chain seq x y z
N ARG A 1 16.37 -9.43 -10.87
CA ARG A 1 17.60 -9.06 -11.64
C ARG A 1 18.06 -10.19 -12.59
N ALA A 2 17.67 -11.43 -12.37
CA ALA A 2 18.05 -12.59 -13.21
C ALA A 2 17.00 -12.94 -14.29
N PHE A 3 15.86 -12.29 -14.30
CA PHE A 3 14.80 -12.58 -15.26
C PHE A 3 15.20 -12.13 -16.66
N LYS A 4 15.14 -13.06 -17.62
CA LYS A 4 15.31 -12.79 -19.06
C LYS A 4 13.97 -13.00 -19.73
N PRO A 5 13.42 -11.99 -20.41
CA PRO A 5 12.19 -12.15 -21.19
C PRO A 5 12.41 -13.20 -22.29
N GLU A 6 11.48 -14.14 -22.42
CA GLU A 6 11.44 -15.10 -23.51
C GLU A 6 10.27 -14.75 -24.42
N GLU A 7 10.53 -14.73 -25.72
CA GLU A 7 9.52 -14.48 -26.74
C GLU A 7 8.66 -15.71 -26.93
N TYR A 8 7.36 -15.50 -27.06
CA TYR A 8 6.42 -16.53 -27.47
C TYR A 8 5.26 -15.91 -28.25
N TRP A 9 4.60 -16.73 -29.06
CA TRP A 9 3.49 -16.29 -29.89
C TRP A 9 2.23 -17.08 -29.55
N THR A 10 1.08 -16.37 -29.54
CA THR A 10 -0.24 -16.96 -29.55
C THR A 10 -0.88 -16.74 -30.91
N ILE A 11 -1.72 -17.67 -31.33
CA ILE A 11 -2.39 -17.61 -32.63
C ILE A 11 -3.88 -17.78 -32.38
N ASP A 12 -4.64 -16.72 -32.65
CA ASP A 12 -6.09 -16.73 -32.54
C ASP A 12 -6.70 -16.86 -33.94
N GLY A 13 -7.69 -17.75 -34.07
CA GLY A 13 -8.50 -17.89 -35.27
C GLY A 13 -9.88 -17.29 -35.07
N LEU A 14 -10.33 -16.47 -35.99
CA LEU A 14 -11.71 -16.03 -36.07
C LEU A 14 -12.48 -17.04 -36.90
N PHE A 15 -13.35 -17.80 -36.25
CA PHE A 15 -14.22 -18.78 -36.90
C PHE A 15 -15.62 -18.20 -37.07
N LYS A 16 -16.27 -18.59 -38.15
CA LYS A 16 -17.63 -18.15 -38.49
C LYS A 16 -18.51 -19.35 -38.77
N GLN A 17 -19.67 -19.38 -38.08
CA GLN A 17 -20.77 -20.25 -38.40
C GLN A 17 -21.92 -19.37 -38.86
N LYS A 18 -22.43 -19.58 -40.10
CA LYS A 18 -23.46 -18.73 -40.70
C LYS A 18 -23.06 -17.23 -40.59
N LYS A 19 -23.73 -16.48 -39.68
CA LYS A 19 -23.47 -15.05 -39.45
C LYS A 19 -22.75 -14.72 -38.15
N ASP A 20 -22.54 -15.70 -37.26
CA ASP A 20 -22.03 -15.47 -35.91
C ASP A 20 -20.52 -15.80 -35.82
N PRO A 21 -19.63 -14.79 -35.74
CA PRO A 21 -18.22 -15.00 -35.58
C PRO A 21 -17.84 -15.20 -34.09
N PHE A 22 -16.86 -16.05 -33.84
CA PHE A 22 -16.25 -16.21 -32.53
C PHE A 22 -14.76 -16.53 -32.63
N VAL A 23 -13.99 -16.16 -31.62
CA VAL A 23 -12.54 -16.36 -31.56
C VAL A 23 -12.23 -17.67 -30.85
N ALA A 24 -11.31 -18.44 -31.42
CA ALA A 24 -10.72 -19.62 -30.80
C ALA A 24 -9.20 -19.52 -30.84
N ALA A 25 -8.54 -19.89 -29.75
CA ALA A 25 -7.07 -19.88 -29.67
C ALA A 25 -6.51 -21.24 -30.13
N LEU A 26 -5.44 -21.20 -30.93
CA LEU A 26 -4.68 -22.40 -31.28
C LEU A 26 -3.97 -22.94 -30.03
N THR A 27 -4.25 -24.16 -29.65
CA THR A 27 -3.72 -24.76 -28.43
C THR A 27 -2.75 -25.91 -28.68
N HIS A 28 -2.98 -26.70 -29.73
CA HIS A 28 -2.15 -27.87 -30.05
C HIS A 28 -1.87 -27.99 -31.55
N ILE A 29 -0.70 -28.58 -31.84
CA ILE A 29 -0.32 -29.06 -33.18
C ILE A 29 -0.02 -30.55 -33.02
N GLY A 30 -0.86 -31.40 -33.57
CA GLY A 30 -0.88 -32.82 -33.28
C GLY A 30 -1.13 -33.06 -31.78
N LYS A 31 -0.27 -33.83 -31.13
CA LYS A 31 -0.35 -34.11 -29.70
C LYS A 31 0.39 -33.11 -28.80
N LYS A 32 1.11 -32.15 -29.40
CA LYS A 32 1.94 -31.19 -28.65
C LYS A 32 1.22 -29.85 -28.49
N LYS A 33 1.42 -29.20 -27.34
CA LYS A 33 0.96 -27.81 -27.16
C LYS A 33 1.67 -26.89 -28.13
N LEU A 34 1.00 -25.78 -28.52
CA LEU A 34 1.61 -24.72 -29.32
C LEU A 34 2.88 -24.21 -28.61
N ASP A 35 4.01 -24.23 -29.32
CA ASP A 35 5.31 -23.70 -28.87
C ASP A 35 5.94 -22.91 -30.02
N ALA A 36 5.48 -21.68 -30.22
CA ALA A 36 6.02 -20.75 -31.23
C ALA A 36 6.87 -19.69 -30.52
N LYS A 37 8.20 -19.80 -30.65
CA LYS A 37 9.17 -18.98 -29.93
C LYS A 37 9.70 -17.80 -30.75
N ASP A 38 9.36 -17.73 -32.01
CA ASP A 38 9.78 -16.69 -32.91
C ASP A 38 8.75 -16.44 -34.03
N LYS A 39 8.87 -15.26 -34.66
CA LYS A 39 7.97 -14.83 -35.73
C LYS A 39 7.95 -15.81 -36.91
N LYS A 40 9.10 -16.34 -37.31
CA LYS A 40 9.22 -17.25 -38.47
C LYS A 40 8.42 -18.55 -38.25
N THR A 41 8.47 -19.07 -37.05
CA THR A 41 7.69 -20.26 -36.63
C THR A 41 6.20 -19.92 -36.62
N ALA A 42 5.81 -18.75 -36.06
CA ALA A 42 4.42 -18.33 -36.02
C ALA A 42 3.85 -18.11 -37.45
N ASP A 43 4.60 -17.44 -38.32
CA ASP A 43 4.17 -17.20 -39.71
C ASP A 43 3.96 -18.51 -40.49
N LYS A 44 4.88 -19.49 -40.35
CA LYS A 44 4.70 -20.82 -40.96
C LYS A 44 3.43 -21.52 -40.46
N ILE A 45 3.17 -21.47 -39.18
CA ILE A 45 1.95 -22.06 -38.59
C ILE A 45 0.73 -21.37 -39.15
N VAL A 46 0.74 -20.04 -39.26
CA VAL A 46 -0.38 -19.25 -39.83
C VAL A 46 -0.66 -19.64 -41.28
N ASP A 47 0.40 -19.79 -42.11
CA ASP A 47 0.24 -20.18 -43.50
C ASP A 47 -0.32 -21.59 -43.66
N ASP A 48 0.08 -22.51 -42.80
CA ASP A 48 -0.43 -23.88 -42.82
C ASP A 48 -1.86 -23.97 -42.27
N VAL A 49 -2.16 -23.22 -41.23
CA VAL A 49 -3.51 -23.13 -40.64
C VAL A 49 -4.53 -22.60 -41.62
N LYS A 50 -4.16 -21.60 -42.46
CA LYS A 50 -5.07 -21.05 -43.50
C LYS A 50 -5.43 -22.05 -44.61
N LYS A 51 -4.64 -23.10 -44.81
CA LYS A 51 -4.86 -24.10 -45.86
C LYS A 51 -5.78 -25.24 -45.39
N GLN A 52 -6.10 -25.30 -44.09
CA GLN A 52 -6.90 -26.42 -43.53
C GLN A 52 -8.38 -26.18 -43.64
N SER A 53 -9.13 -27.28 -43.78
CA SER A 53 -10.58 -27.32 -43.54
C SER A 53 -10.83 -27.63 -42.08
N TYR A 54 -11.82 -26.98 -41.48
CA TYR A 54 -12.12 -27.07 -40.06
C TYR A 54 -13.47 -27.67 -39.78
N GLU A 55 -13.50 -28.50 -38.73
CA GLU A 55 -14.74 -29.04 -38.16
C GLU A 55 -14.76 -28.93 -36.64
N VAL A 56 -15.93 -28.93 -36.06
CA VAL A 56 -16.09 -28.99 -34.60
C VAL A 56 -15.83 -30.43 -34.14
N GLU A 57 -14.68 -30.65 -33.48
CA GLU A 57 -14.28 -31.96 -32.95
C GLU A 57 -15.14 -32.36 -31.75
N SER A 58 -15.34 -31.43 -30.81
CA SER A 58 -16.10 -31.68 -29.58
C SER A 58 -16.70 -30.41 -29.00
N ILE A 59 -17.80 -30.57 -28.29
CA ILE A 59 -18.44 -29.55 -27.48
C ILE A 59 -18.61 -30.11 -26.06
N ASP A 60 -18.11 -29.39 -25.07
CA ASP A 60 -18.21 -29.77 -23.66
C ASP A 60 -18.94 -28.66 -22.89
N ASP A 61 -20.18 -28.91 -22.56
CA ASP A 61 -21.07 -28.01 -21.83
C ASP A 61 -21.08 -28.43 -20.34
N LYS A 62 -20.64 -27.52 -19.46
CA LYS A 62 -20.54 -27.75 -18.01
C LYS A 62 -21.14 -26.61 -17.22
N THR A 63 -21.70 -26.92 -16.08
CA THR A 63 -22.04 -25.93 -15.08
C THR A 63 -20.82 -25.70 -14.17
N ARG A 64 -20.27 -24.47 -14.16
CA ARG A 64 -19.21 -24.06 -13.26
C ARG A 64 -19.80 -23.28 -12.09
N LEU A 65 -19.46 -23.68 -10.87
CA LEU A 65 -19.83 -22.95 -9.66
C LEU A 65 -18.70 -21.97 -9.28
N LYS A 66 -19.07 -20.73 -8.99
CA LYS A 66 -18.19 -19.75 -8.32
C LYS A 66 -18.69 -19.63 -6.89
N ASN A 67 -17.91 -20.15 -5.93
CA ASN A 67 -18.27 -20.13 -4.52
C ASN A 67 -18.11 -18.74 -3.92
N PRO A 68 -18.93 -18.36 -2.92
CA PRO A 68 -18.71 -17.14 -2.15
C PRO A 68 -17.40 -17.20 -1.38
N LEU A 69 -16.78 -16.04 -1.23
CA LEU A 69 -15.56 -15.90 -0.46
C LEU A 69 -15.86 -15.92 1.05
N PRO A 70 -14.92 -16.34 1.91
CA PRO A 70 -15.07 -16.30 3.36
C PRO A 70 -15.37 -14.90 3.88
N PRO A 71 -15.92 -14.75 5.10
CA PRO A 71 -15.97 -13.46 5.77
C PRO A 71 -14.56 -12.89 5.94
N PHE A 72 -14.45 -11.61 6.24
CA PHE A 72 -13.14 -10.97 6.33
C PHE A 72 -12.41 -11.34 7.64
N MET A 73 -11.12 -11.61 7.50
CA MET A 73 -10.11 -11.43 8.52
C MET A 73 -9.27 -10.18 8.18
N THR A 74 -8.41 -9.73 9.06
CA THR A 74 -7.65 -8.48 8.89
C THR A 74 -6.92 -8.41 7.54
N SER A 75 -6.16 -9.45 7.19
CA SER A 75 -5.38 -9.50 5.94
C SER A 75 -6.26 -9.42 4.71
N SER A 76 -7.35 -10.18 4.67
CA SER A 76 -8.27 -10.19 3.52
C SER A 76 -9.09 -8.90 3.41
N LEU A 77 -9.43 -8.25 4.54
CA LEU A 77 -10.05 -6.92 4.55
C LEU A 77 -9.11 -5.87 3.98
N GLN A 78 -7.85 -5.86 4.40
CA GLN A 78 -6.82 -4.94 3.91
C GLN A 78 -6.62 -5.10 2.39
N GLN A 79 -6.53 -6.34 1.90
CA GLN A 79 -6.40 -6.64 0.48
C GLN A 79 -7.62 -6.16 -0.32
N ALA A 80 -8.83 -6.47 0.15
CA ALA A 80 -10.07 -6.08 -0.54
C ALA A 80 -10.28 -4.57 -0.53
N ALA A 81 -10.00 -3.89 0.58
CA ALA A 81 -10.10 -2.43 0.68
C ALA A 81 -9.10 -1.73 -0.24
N TYR A 82 -7.86 -2.25 -0.35
CA TYR A 82 -6.89 -1.74 -1.30
C TYR A 82 -7.35 -1.91 -2.75
N ASN A 83 -7.77 -3.12 -3.12
CA ASN A 83 -8.12 -3.44 -4.50
C ASN A 83 -9.43 -2.79 -4.97
N ARG A 84 -10.46 -2.72 -4.10
CA ARG A 84 -11.80 -2.25 -4.46
C ARG A 84 -12.06 -0.78 -4.13
N LEU A 85 -11.41 -0.25 -3.07
CA LEU A 85 -11.64 1.11 -2.59
C LEU A 85 -10.43 2.02 -2.78
N GLY A 86 -9.27 1.48 -3.15
CA GLY A 86 -8.01 2.22 -3.25
C GLY A 86 -7.47 2.71 -1.89
N PHE A 87 -7.91 2.10 -0.79
CA PHE A 87 -7.45 2.46 0.55
C PHE A 87 -6.09 1.84 0.83
N SER A 88 -5.18 2.62 1.42
CA SER A 88 -3.96 2.03 1.98
C SER A 88 -4.30 1.14 3.17
N VAL A 89 -3.41 0.18 3.47
CA VAL A 89 -3.57 -0.71 4.63
C VAL A 89 -3.73 0.09 5.93
N LYS A 90 -2.93 1.13 6.10
CA LYS A 90 -3.04 2.05 7.26
C LYS A 90 -4.40 2.74 7.33
N LYS A 91 -4.87 3.30 6.20
CA LYS A 91 -6.19 3.95 6.13
C LYS A 91 -7.31 2.98 6.44
N THR A 92 -7.25 1.76 5.89
CA THR A 92 -8.23 0.71 6.16
C THR A 92 -8.36 0.44 7.65
N MET A 93 -7.24 0.27 8.37
CA MET A 93 -7.27 0.01 9.81
C MET A 93 -7.77 1.21 10.62
N GLN A 94 -7.43 2.43 10.22
CA GLN A 94 -7.94 3.64 10.90
C GLN A 94 -9.46 3.80 10.76
N VAL A 95 -10.00 3.51 9.57
CA VAL A 95 -11.45 3.59 9.34
C VAL A 95 -12.16 2.45 10.04
N ALA A 96 -11.61 1.22 9.99
CA ALA A 96 -12.17 0.07 10.70
C ALA A 96 -12.20 0.28 12.21
N GLN A 97 -11.16 0.89 12.79
CA GLN A 97 -11.12 1.24 14.22
C GLN A 97 -12.29 2.16 14.60
N LYS A 98 -12.57 3.19 13.79
CA LYS A 98 -13.70 4.10 14.03
C LYS A 98 -15.06 3.39 13.93
N LEU A 99 -15.21 2.46 12.99
CA LEU A 99 -16.44 1.67 12.86
C LEU A 99 -16.65 0.72 14.04
N TYR A 100 -15.57 0.22 14.63
CA TYR A 100 -15.59 -0.64 15.80
C TYR A 100 -15.84 0.13 17.11
N GLU A 101 -15.16 1.26 17.31
CA GLU A 101 -15.31 2.10 18.51
C GLU A 101 -16.69 2.73 18.63
N GLY A 102 -17.39 2.86 17.52
CA GLY A 102 -18.74 3.37 17.44
C GLY A 102 -18.88 4.66 16.65
N VAL A 103 -20.04 4.77 16.02
CA VAL A 103 -20.43 5.95 15.23
C VAL A 103 -21.79 6.42 15.74
N PRO A 104 -22.01 7.72 15.96
CA PRO A 104 -23.32 8.24 16.32
C PRO A 104 -24.27 8.05 15.13
N LEU A 105 -25.30 7.21 15.30
CA LEU A 105 -26.30 6.99 14.25
C LEU A 105 -27.51 7.92 14.43
N ASP A 106 -28.14 7.88 15.58
CA ASP A 106 -29.36 8.67 15.88
C ASP A 106 -29.13 9.63 17.05
N ASP A 107 -28.38 9.23 18.06
CA ASP A 107 -28.04 10.02 19.22
C ASP A 107 -26.51 10.23 19.28
N PRO A 108 -26.03 11.50 19.25
CA PRO A 108 -24.61 11.81 19.38
C PRO A 108 -23.96 11.31 20.69
N SER A 109 -24.74 11.12 21.74
CA SER A 109 -24.26 10.69 23.06
C SER A 109 -24.07 9.17 23.17
N THR A 110 -24.67 8.38 22.26
CA THR A 110 -24.65 6.92 22.25
C THR A 110 -24.08 6.36 20.95
N PRO A 111 -22.74 6.31 20.80
CA PRO A 111 -22.12 5.74 19.61
C PRO A 111 -22.38 4.24 19.50
N VAL A 112 -22.75 3.79 18.30
CA VAL A 112 -23.05 2.39 18.00
C VAL A 112 -21.87 1.75 17.29
N ALA A 113 -21.32 0.65 17.83
CA ALA A 113 -20.33 -0.16 17.14
C ALA A 113 -20.97 -0.84 15.92
N LEU A 114 -20.39 -0.65 14.74
CA LEU A 114 -20.94 -1.16 13.49
C LEU A 114 -20.33 -2.47 13.04
N ILE A 115 -19.11 -2.78 13.46
CA ILE A 115 -18.40 -4.01 13.10
C ILE A 115 -17.82 -4.70 14.33
N THR A 116 -17.51 -5.99 14.20
CA THR A 116 -16.74 -6.76 15.18
C THR A 116 -15.28 -6.29 15.18
N TYR A 117 -14.50 -6.76 16.15
CA TYR A 117 -13.09 -6.39 16.27
C TYR A 117 -12.32 -6.72 15.01
N MET A 118 -11.67 -5.71 14.43
CA MET A 118 -11.06 -5.77 13.09
C MET A 118 -9.65 -6.39 13.06
N ARG A 119 -9.02 -6.63 14.21
CA ARG A 119 -7.71 -7.31 14.28
C ARG A 119 -7.91 -8.77 14.64
N THR A 120 -8.22 -9.56 13.64
CA THR A 120 -8.51 -10.99 13.78
C THR A 120 -8.01 -11.77 12.57
N ASP A 121 -7.57 -12.98 12.79
CA ASP A 121 -7.25 -14.00 11.78
C ASP A 121 -8.34 -15.09 11.72
N SER A 122 -9.37 -14.96 12.54
CA SER A 122 -10.50 -15.88 12.58
C SER A 122 -11.48 -15.66 11.43
N LEU A 123 -12.00 -16.77 10.87
CA LEU A 123 -13.12 -16.80 9.92
C LEU A 123 -14.42 -17.24 10.58
N ARG A 124 -14.39 -17.47 11.91
CA ARG A 124 -15.54 -17.94 12.68
C ARG A 124 -16.65 -16.89 12.70
N LEU A 125 -17.87 -17.36 12.59
CA LEU A 125 -19.08 -16.57 12.77
C LEU A 125 -19.91 -17.20 13.89
N SER A 126 -20.45 -16.40 14.80
CA SER A 126 -21.35 -16.89 15.85
C SER A 126 -22.69 -17.37 15.25
N ASP A 127 -23.34 -18.28 15.94
CA ASP A 127 -24.65 -18.79 15.54
C ASP A 127 -25.70 -17.68 15.39
N THR A 128 -25.64 -16.67 16.25
CA THR A 128 -26.52 -15.50 16.19
C THR A 128 -26.27 -14.71 14.89
N ALA A 129 -25.00 -14.49 14.53
CA ALA A 129 -24.66 -13.80 13.28
C ALA A 129 -25.11 -14.59 12.05
N LEU A 130 -24.90 -15.91 12.05
CA LEU A 130 -25.35 -16.81 10.99
C LEU A 130 -26.87 -16.77 10.81
N LYS A 131 -27.62 -16.87 11.91
CA LYS A 131 -29.10 -16.78 11.91
C LYS A 131 -29.56 -15.44 11.36
N SER A 132 -28.95 -14.33 11.82
CA SER A 132 -29.28 -12.96 11.37
C SER A 132 -29.02 -12.77 9.87
N ALA A 133 -27.85 -13.19 9.37
CA ALA A 133 -27.54 -13.10 7.95
C ALA A 133 -28.51 -13.90 7.07
N ARG A 134 -28.81 -15.13 7.48
CA ARG A 134 -29.72 -16.02 6.74
C ARG A 134 -31.17 -15.51 6.74
N ALA A 135 -31.64 -14.96 7.86
CA ALA A 135 -32.94 -14.30 7.95
C ALA A 135 -33.00 -13.09 6.99
N TYR A 136 -31.97 -12.25 7.00
CA TYR A 136 -31.86 -11.11 6.10
C TYR A 136 -31.87 -11.54 4.62
N ILE A 137 -31.10 -12.55 4.24
CA ILE A 137 -31.05 -13.08 2.86
C ILE A 137 -32.43 -13.58 2.43
N SER A 138 -33.09 -14.37 3.29
CA SER A 138 -34.41 -14.91 3.00
C SER A 138 -35.50 -13.84 2.81
N ALA A 139 -35.42 -12.77 3.62
CA ALA A 139 -36.39 -11.67 3.56
C ALA A 139 -36.15 -10.72 2.38
N THR A 140 -34.88 -10.47 2.02
CA THR A 140 -34.52 -9.43 1.04
C THR A 140 -34.30 -9.98 -0.37
N TYR A 141 -33.68 -11.17 -0.50
CA TYR A 141 -33.26 -11.73 -1.79
C TYR A 141 -34.04 -13.00 -2.20
N SER A 142 -34.95 -13.51 -1.41
CA SER A 142 -35.66 -14.76 -1.50
C SER A 142 -34.92 -16.01 -1.03
N LYS A 143 -35.70 -17.07 -0.76
CA LYS A 143 -35.16 -18.38 -0.34
C LYS A 143 -34.30 -19.06 -1.41
N GLU A 144 -34.40 -18.64 -2.66
CA GLU A 144 -33.63 -19.18 -3.77
C GLU A 144 -32.13 -18.89 -3.58
N TYR A 145 -31.76 -17.74 -3.01
CA TYR A 145 -30.37 -17.34 -2.74
C TYR A 145 -29.78 -17.99 -1.50
N LEU A 146 -30.59 -18.66 -0.69
CA LEU A 146 -30.15 -19.25 0.56
C LEU A 146 -29.78 -20.73 0.37
N PRO A 147 -28.52 -21.14 0.69
CA PRO A 147 -28.13 -22.54 0.65
C PRO A 147 -28.83 -23.32 1.77
N THR A 148 -29.12 -24.60 1.53
CA THR A 148 -29.78 -25.49 2.50
C THR A 148 -28.97 -25.61 3.78
N LYS A 149 -27.64 -25.80 3.63
CA LYS A 149 -26.69 -25.85 4.76
C LYS A 149 -26.01 -24.50 4.93
N VAL A 150 -25.62 -24.19 6.17
CA VAL A 150 -24.80 -23.02 6.50
C VAL A 150 -23.45 -23.15 5.84
N ASN A 151 -22.95 -22.07 5.24
CA ASN A 151 -21.57 -22.03 4.75
C ASN A 151 -20.62 -21.83 5.94
N VAL A 152 -19.81 -22.84 6.22
CA VAL A 152 -18.82 -22.83 7.30
C VAL A 152 -17.42 -22.67 6.70
N TYR A 153 -16.66 -21.71 7.20
CA TYR A 153 -15.32 -21.37 6.70
C TYR A 153 -14.22 -21.70 7.72
N ASP A 154 -14.63 -22.18 8.89
CA ASP A 154 -13.71 -22.55 9.96
C ASP A 154 -12.95 -23.82 9.57
N LYS A 155 -11.82 -23.63 8.88
CA LYS A 155 -10.80 -24.68 8.79
C LYS A 155 -10.00 -24.54 10.08
N LYS A 156 -9.91 -25.61 10.88
CA LYS A 156 -9.06 -25.71 12.08
C LYS A 156 -7.78 -24.92 11.83
N SER A 157 -7.73 -23.69 12.38
CA SER A 157 -6.56 -22.83 12.31
C SER A 157 -5.40 -23.61 12.92
N LYS A 158 -4.23 -23.62 12.26
CA LYS A 158 -3.02 -24.20 12.83
C LYS A 158 -2.60 -23.45 14.11
N SER A 159 -3.00 -22.18 14.27
CA SER A 159 -2.76 -21.40 15.47
C SER A 159 -4.03 -21.32 16.33
N LYS A 160 -4.05 -22.01 17.44
CA LYS A 160 -5.15 -21.96 18.44
C LYS A 160 -5.15 -20.65 19.25
N ALA A 161 -4.15 -19.80 19.11
CA ALA A 161 -3.87 -18.69 20.02
C ALA A 161 -4.88 -17.53 19.95
N GLN A 162 -5.69 -17.41 18.86
CA GLN A 162 -6.67 -16.32 18.72
C GLN A 162 -8.11 -16.81 18.51
N ASP A 163 -8.44 -17.98 18.99
CA ASP A 163 -9.75 -18.63 18.81
C ASP A 163 -10.94 -17.87 19.48
N ALA A 164 -10.65 -16.87 20.31
CA ALA A 164 -11.67 -16.05 20.98
C ALA A 164 -12.36 -15.04 20.05
N HIS A 165 -11.74 -14.65 18.93
CA HIS A 165 -12.28 -13.63 18.04
C HIS A 165 -13.19 -14.22 16.96
N GLU A 166 -14.14 -13.42 16.49
CA GLU A 166 -14.90 -13.68 15.27
C GLU A 166 -14.24 -13.02 14.05
N ALA A 167 -14.73 -13.39 12.87
CA ALA A 167 -14.43 -12.68 11.62
C ALA A 167 -14.87 -11.21 11.68
N VAL A 168 -14.31 -10.36 10.83
CA VAL A 168 -14.75 -8.96 10.67
C VAL A 168 -16.07 -8.96 9.93
N ARG A 169 -17.13 -8.57 10.62
CA ARG A 169 -18.51 -8.54 10.13
C ARG A 169 -19.30 -7.37 10.72
N PRO A 170 -20.42 -6.97 10.14
CA PRO A 170 -21.34 -6.05 10.81
C PRO A 170 -21.90 -6.69 12.10
N VAL A 171 -22.08 -5.88 13.13
CA VAL A 171 -22.71 -6.32 14.38
C VAL A 171 -24.17 -6.69 14.15
N ASN A 172 -24.87 -5.92 13.31
CA ASN A 172 -26.26 -6.12 12.96
C ASN A 172 -26.43 -6.20 11.43
N ALA A 173 -26.89 -7.35 10.92
CA ALA A 173 -27.13 -7.56 9.49
C ALA A 173 -28.21 -6.62 8.91
N ASN A 174 -29.18 -6.19 9.74
CA ASN A 174 -30.29 -5.32 9.30
C ASN A 174 -29.87 -3.85 9.13
N LEU A 175 -28.71 -3.43 9.65
CA LEU A 175 -28.15 -2.12 9.34
C LEU A 175 -27.50 -2.18 7.93
N SER A 176 -28.33 -2.15 6.89
CA SER A 176 -27.83 -2.17 5.52
C SER A 176 -27.03 -0.89 5.23
N PRO A 177 -26.04 -0.94 4.32
CA PRO A 177 -25.27 0.26 3.94
C PRO A 177 -26.18 1.41 3.51
N GLU A 178 -27.25 1.15 2.79
CA GLU A 178 -28.21 2.15 2.31
C GLU A 178 -28.91 2.86 3.46
N SER A 179 -29.25 2.12 4.53
CA SER A 179 -30.00 2.68 5.68
C SER A 179 -29.17 3.66 6.52
N ILE A 180 -27.84 3.46 6.58
CA ILE A 180 -26.96 4.26 7.45
C ILE A 180 -25.96 5.15 6.70
N LYS A 181 -25.88 5.06 5.37
CA LYS A 181 -24.88 5.78 4.55
C LYS A 181 -24.81 7.28 4.82
N ARG A 182 -25.96 7.92 5.06
CA ARG A 182 -26.04 9.37 5.32
C ARG A 182 -25.47 9.78 6.68
N LYS A 183 -25.33 8.83 7.62
CA LYS A 183 -24.82 9.03 8.97
C LYS A 183 -23.32 8.74 9.07
N LEU A 184 -22.70 8.23 8.02
CA LEU A 184 -21.30 7.85 7.94
C LEU A 184 -20.49 8.84 7.09
N SER A 185 -19.22 9.02 7.44
CA SER A 185 -18.30 9.68 6.52
C SER A 185 -18.14 8.85 5.23
N PRO A 186 -17.75 9.46 4.10
CA PRO A 186 -17.60 8.73 2.83
C PRO A 186 -16.70 7.49 2.93
N ASP A 187 -15.60 7.58 3.69
CA ASP A 187 -14.66 6.47 3.87
C ASP A 187 -15.26 5.36 4.76
N GLN A 188 -15.96 5.74 5.84
CA GLN A 188 -16.69 4.80 6.69
C GLN A 188 -17.78 4.07 5.91
N ALA A 189 -18.57 4.79 5.12
CA ALA A 189 -19.62 4.20 4.30
C ALA A 189 -19.06 3.18 3.31
N LYS A 190 -17.96 3.51 2.61
CA LYS A 190 -17.30 2.59 1.66
C LYS A 190 -16.80 1.32 2.33
N LEU A 191 -16.10 1.45 3.45
CA LEU A 191 -15.52 0.30 4.15
C LEU A 191 -16.61 -0.56 4.80
N TYR A 192 -17.62 0.06 5.42
CA TYR A 192 -18.76 -0.64 5.99
C TYR A 192 -19.53 -1.43 4.91
N THR A 193 -19.79 -0.81 3.76
CA THR A 193 -20.43 -1.47 2.62
C THR A 193 -19.66 -2.73 2.19
N LEU A 194 -18.34 -2.62 2.07
CA LEU A 194 -17.49 -3.75 1.70
C LEU A 194 -17.57 -4.90 2.72
N ILE A 195 -17.53 -4.58 4.01
CA ILE A 195 -17.60 -5.57 5.11
C ILE A 195 -18.99 -6.21 5.13
N TRP A 196 -20.03 -5.42 5.05
CA TRP A 196 -21.42 -5.89 5.07
C TRP A 196 -21.74 -6.80 3.87
N GLN A 197 -21.38 -6.36 2.68
CA GLN A 197 -21.57 -7.14 1.45
C GLN A 197 -20.84 -8.49 1.52
N ARG A 198 -19.62 -8.52 2.02
CA ARG A 198 -18.86 -9.77 2.17
C ARG A 198 -19.53 -10.71 3.16
N PHE A 199 -20.02 -10.19 4.28
CA PHE A 199 -20.70 -10.96 5.30
C PHE A 199 -22.01 -11.58 4.80
N ILE A 200 -22.86 -10.81 4.14
CA ILE A 200 -24.10 -11.35 3.56
C ILE A 200 -23.77 -12.35 2.46
N ALA A 201 -22.90 -11.98 1.51
CA ALA A 201 -22.51 -12.81 0.40
C ALA A 201 -21.92 -14.16 0.83
N CYS A 202 -21.16 -14.20 1.92
CA CYS A 202 -20.56 -15.45 2.38
C CYS A 202 -21.59 -16.51 2.80
N GLN A 203 -22.82 -16.12 3.12
CA GLN A 203 -23.91 -17.03 3.48
C GLN A 203 -24.90 -17.28 2.33
N MET A 204 -24.60 -16.80 1.11
CA MET A 204 -25.44 -17.02 -0.08
C MET A 204 -24.98 -18.24 -0.89
N LYS A 205 -25.83 -18.69 -1.82
CA LYS A 205 -25.49 -19.74 -2.79
C LYS A 205 -24.38 -19.30 -3.74
N PRO A 206 -23.58 -20.26 -4.28
CA PRO A 206 -22.65 -20.01 -5.35
C PRO A 206 -23.32 -19.39 -6.58
N ALA A 207 -22.59 -18.56 -7.30
CA ALA A 207 -22.96 -18.17 -8.65
C ALA A 207 -22.74 -19.34 -9.61
N GLN A 208 -23.62 -19.50 -10.61
CA GLN A 208 -23.57 -20.57 -11.59
C GLN A 208 -23.34 -20.00 -12.98
N TYR A 209 -22.40 -20.59 -13.68
CA TYR A 209 -22.07 -20.25 -15.05
C TYR A 209 -22.26 -21.46 -15.96
N ALA A 210 -22.95 -21.29 -17.07
CA ALA A 210 -22.88 -22.22 -18.21
C ALA A 210 -21.54 -21.99 -18.91
N GLN A 211 -20.66 -22.96 -18.86
CA GLN A 211 -19.38 -22.92 -19.56
C GLN A 211 -19.47 -23.88 -20.75
N ARG A 212 -19.28 -23.33 -21.95
CA ARG A 212 -19.18 -24.09 -23.20
C ARG A 212 -17.74 -24.04 -23.68
N VAL A 213 -17.16 -25.20 -23.91
CA VAL A 213 -15.84 -25.37 -24.49
C VAL A 213 -15.98 -26.07 -25.83
N VAL A 214 -15.57 -25.40 -26.89
CA VAL A 214 -15.59 -25.95 -28.25
C VAL A 214 -14.17 -26.21 -28.70
N THR A 215 -13.89 -27.45 -29.11
CA THR A 215 -12.66 -27.82 -29.76
C THR A 215 -12.89 -27.92 -31.26
N ILE A 216 -12.08 -27.22 -32.04
CA ILE A 216 -12.15 -27.15 -33.49
C ILE A 216 -10.86 -27.76 -34.03
N LYS A 217 -10.98 -28.67 -34.99
CA LYS A 217 -9.85 -29.37 -35.58
C LYS A 217 -9.75 -29.13 -37.08
N GLY A 218 -8.54 -28.88 -37.56
CA GLY A 218 -8.23 -28.82 -38.99
C GLY A 218 -6.86 -29.46 -39.22
N GLY A 219 -6.80 -30.62 -39.84
CA GLY A 219 -5.59 -31.40 -40.00
C GLY A 219 -4.96 -31.74 -38.63
N SER A 220 -3.73 -31.27 -38.39
CA SER A 220 -3.05 -31.44 -37.11
C SER A 220 -3.31 -30.30 -36.11
N TYR A 221 -4.05 -29.26 -36.49
CA TYR A 221 -4.25 -28.06 -35.68
C TYR A 221 -5.53 -28.15 -34.86
N SER A 222 -5.42 -27.87 -33.55
CA SER A 222 -6.57 -27.86 -32.65
C SER A 222 -6.72 -26.47 -32.01
N PHE A 223 -7.84 -25.84 -32.31
CA PHE A 223 -8.25 -24.56 -31.71
C PHE A 223 -9.27 -24.82 -30.58
N LYS A 224 -9.24 -23.97 -29.56
CA LYS A 224 -10.16 -24.03 -28.44
C LYS A 224 -10.82 -22.69 -28.18
N ALA A 225 -12.13 -22.66 -28.17
CA ALA A 225 -12.94 -21.54 -27.70
C ALA A 225 -13.57 -21.88 -26.37
N THR A 226 -13.58 -20.94 -25.43
CA THR A 226 -14.25 -21.10 -24.14
C THR A 226 -15.17 -19.91 -23.90
N GLY A 227 -16.47 -20.17 -23.91
CA GLY A 227 -17.52 -19.23 -23.55
C GLY A 227 -18.06 -19.51 -22.15
N SER A 228 -18.55 -18.49 -21.48
CA SER A 228 -19.14 -18.65 -20.15
C SER A 228 -20.26 -17.62 -19.98
N THR A 229 -21.46 -18.08 -19.63
CA THR A 229 -22.64 -17.24 -19.42
C THR A 229 -23.10 -17.40 -17.97
N LEU A 230 -23.39 -16.30 -17.29
CA LEU A 230 -23.96 -16.32 -15.95
C LEU A 230 -25.41 -16.81 -16.02
N ILE A 231 -25.74 -17.94 -15.37
CA ILE A 231 -27.08 -18.52 -15.29
C ILE A 231 -27.79 -18.07 -14.02
N PHE A 232 -27.07 -18.08 -12.91
CA PHE A 232 -27.55 -17.66 -11.59
C PHE A 232 -26.49 -16.84 -10.88
N ASP A 233 -26.84 -15.62 -10.48
CA ASP A 233 -25.90 -14.68 -9.91
C ASP A 233 -25.49 -15.02 -8.46
N GLY A 234 -26.33 -15.74 -7.70
CA GLY A 234 -26.01 -16.17 -6.35
C GLY A 234 -25.48 -15.03 -5.48
N PHE A 235 -24.34 -15.26 -4.83
CA PHE A 235 -23.70 -14.26 -3.95
C PHE A 235 -23.25 -12.98 -4.70
N LEU A 236 -23.08 -13.04 -6.03
CA LEU A 236 -22.70 -11.88 -6.84
C LEU A 236 -23.78 -10.80 -6.84
N LYS A 237 -25.02 -11.15 -6.55
CA LYS A 237 -26.14 -10.22 -6.37
C LYS A 237 -25.82 -9.12 -5.36
N VAL A 238 -25.11 -9.48 -4.30
CA VAL A 238 -24.73 -8.57 -3.21
C VAL A 238 -23.28 -8.08 -3.36
N TYR A 239 -22.35 -8.98 -3.72
CA TYR A 239 -20.93 -8.68 -3.74
C TYR A 239 -20.45 -8.04 -5.04
N GLY A 240 -21.26 -8.11 -6.09
CA GLY A 240 -20.95 -7.60 -7.43
C GLY A 240 -20.12 -8.56 -8.27
N VAL A 241 -20.14 -8.31 -9.58
CA VAL A 241 -19.36 -9.06 -10.57
C VAL A 241 -18.00 -8.38 -10.71
N GLU A 242 -16.93 -9.15 -10.64
CA GLU A 242 -15.56 -8.65 -10.92
C GLU A 242 -15.35 -8.51 -12.43
N ASP A 243 -14.50 -7.56 -12.84
CA ASP A 243 -14.28 -7.23 -14.26
C ASP A 243 -13.77 -8.41 -15.12
N GLU A 244 -13.04 -9.35 -14.49
CA GLU A 244 -12.57 -10.58 -15.16
C GLU A 244 -13.72 -11.45 -15.72
N ASP A 245 -14.95 -11.22 -15.30
CA ASP A 245 -16.11 -11.95 -15.77
C ASP A 245 -16.83 -11.28 -16.96
N LYS A 246 -16.37 -10.10 -17.43
CA LYS A 246 -17.06 -9.31 -18.45
C LYS A 246 -16.67 -9.66 -19.90
N ASP A 247 -15.43 -10.09 -20.14
CA ASP A 247 -14.88 -10.31 -21.49
C ASP A 247 -14.93 -11.78 -21.92
N LYS A 248 -16.14 -12.38 -21.97
CA LYS A 248 -16.25 -13.78 -22.38
C LYS A 248 -16.67 -13.91 -23.82
N VAL A 249 -15.93 -14.77 -24.55
CA VAL A 249 -16.23 -15.14 -25.94
C VAL A 249 -17.68 -15.67 -26.02
N LYS A 250 -18.49 -15.02 -26.82
CA LYS A 250 -19.83 -15.55 -27.16
C LYS A 250 -19.67 -16.65 -28.19
N ILE A 251 -19.96 -17.87 -27.82
CA ILE A 251 -19.96 -19.03 -28.70
C ILE A 251 -21.39 -19.28 -29.17
N PRO A 252 -21.64 -19.49 -30.49
CA PRO A 252 -22.97 -19.82 -31.00
C PRO A 252 -23.56 -21.04 -30.30
N ALA A 253 -24.86 -20.97 -29.96
CA ALA A 253 -25.53 -22.04 -29.23
C ALA A 253 -25.85 -23.26 -30.11
N ASP A 254 -26.03 -23.04 -31.43
CA ASP A 254 -26.44 -24.01 -32.43
C ASP A 254 -25.29 -24.81 -33.06
N LEU A 255 -24.04 -24.65 -32.57
CA LEU A 255 -22.91 -25.49 -32.98
C LEU A 255 -23.14 -26.96 -32.63
N GLN A 256 -22.80 -27.86 -33.58
CA GLN A 256 -22.89 -29.30 -33.41
C GLN A 256 -21.54 -29.98 -33.64
N PRO A 257 -21.21 -31.08 -32.94
CA PRO A 257 -20.02 -31.89 -33.25
C PRO A 257 -20.04 -32.38 -34.74
N LYS A 258 -18.86 -32.46 -35.34
CA LYS A 258 -18.63 -32.78 -36.77
C LYS A 258 -19.19 -31.75 -37.77
N GLN A 259 -19.62 -30.61 -37.30
CA GLN A 259 -20.07 -29.53 -38.16
C GLN A 259 -18.85 -28.82 -38.79
N SER A 260 -18.90 -28.61 -40.11
CA SER A 260 -17.91 -27.81 -40.83
C SER A 260 -18.04 -26.33 -40.43
N ILE A 261 -16.91 -25.68 -40.23
CA ILE A 261 -16.83 -24.30 -39.79
C ILE A 261 -15.74 -23.56 -40.57
N THR A 262 -15.99 -22.30 -40.89
CA THR A 262 -15.07 -21.51 -41.73
C THR A 262 -14.13 -20.67 -40.87
N LEU A 263 -12.83 -20.82 -41.09
CA LEU A 263 -11.81 -19.91 -40.56
C LEU A 263 -11.81 -18.66 -41.45
N THR A 264 -12.05 -17.49 -40.83
CA THR A 264 -12.14 -16.21 -41.57
C THR A 264 -10.80 -15.48 -41.55
N THR A 265 -10.20 -15.33 -40.35
CA THR A 265 -8.91 -14.67 -40.18
C THR A 265 -8.09 -15.38 -39.11
N VAL A 266 -6.79 -15.24 -39.22
CA VAL A 266 -5.81 -15.74 -38.22
C VAL A 266 -4.97 -14.56 -37.75
N ASP A 267 -4.89 -14.39 -36.43
CA ASP A 267 -4.21 -13.28 -35.77
C ASP A 267 -3.06 -13.81 -34.88
N PRO A 268 -1.81 -13.78 -35.37
CA PRO A 268 -0.64 -14.11 -34.56
C PRO A 268 -0.26 -12.91 -33.69
N LYS A 269 -0.11 -13.15 -32.39
CA LYS A 269 0.26 -12.12 -31.40
C LYS A 269 1.59 -12.44 -30.76
N GLN A 270 2.52 -11.49 -30.81
CA GLN A 270 3.80 -11.57 -30.12
C GLN A 270 3.65 -11.23 -28.64
N HIS A 271 4.27 -12.03 -27.82
CA HIS A 271 4.32 -11.83 -26.37
C HIS A 271 5.73 -12.07 -25.86
N PHE A 272 6.04 -11.45 -24.74
CA PHE A 272 7.23 -11.73 -23.95
C PHE A 272 6.84 -12.13 -22.55
N THR A 273 7.49 -13.15 -22.01
CA THR A 273 7.29 -13.50 -20.62
C THR A 273 7.59 -12.29 -19.72
N GLN A 274 6.80 -12.09 -18.69
CA GLN A 274 6.94 -10.96 -17.77
C GLN A 274 7.52 -11.44 -16.45
N PRO A 275 8.40 -10.65 -15.81
CA PRO A 275 8.84 -10.96 -14.46
C PRO A 275 7.66 -10.90 -13.49
N PRO A 276 7.75 -11.57 -12.31
CA PRO A 276 6.77 -11.38 -11.26
C PRO A 276 6.57 -9.87 -10.97
N PRO A 277 5.34 -9.40 -10.86
CA PRO A 277 5.07 -8.00 -10.61
C PRO A 277 5.63 -7.57 -9.24
N ARG A 278 6.01 -6.29 -9.12
CA ARG A 278 6.36 -5.70 -7.83
C ARG A 278 5.16 -5.73 -6.91
N TYR A 279 5.40 -5.87 -5.61
CA TYR A 279 4.34 -5.90 -4.61
C TYR A 279 3.61 -4.56 -4.51
N THR A 280 2.28 -4.62 -4.45
CA THR A 280 1.42 -3.57 -3.91
C THR A 280 1.26 -3.78 -2.40
N GLU A 281 0.65 -2.84 -1.66
CA GLU A 281 0.33 -3.06 -0.25
C GLU A 281 -0.50 -4.35 -0.06
N ALA A 282 -1.52 -4.57 -0.90
CA ALA A 282 -2.38 -5.75 -0.84
C ALA A 282 -1.60 -7.05 -1.09
N SER A 283 -0.79 -7.10 -2.14
CA SER A 283 -0.04 -8.32 -2.48
C SER A 283 1.10 -8.59 -1.49
N LEU A 284 1.68 -7.54 -0.88
CA LEU A 284 2.69 -7.71 0.17
C LEU A 284 2.07 -8.24 1.46
N VAL A 285 0.89 -7.77 1.87
CA VAL A 285 0.16 -8.34 3.01
C VAL A 285 -0.16 -9.81 2.76
N LYS A 286 -0.62 -10.15 1.55
CA LYS A 286 -0.88 -11.56 1.17
C LYS A 286 0.35 -12.44 1.27
N GLU A 287 1.50 -11.95 0.80
CA GLU A 287 2.76 -12.71 0.87
C GLU A 287 3.26 -12.84 2.30
N MET A 288 3.20 -11.76 3.11
CA MET A 288 3.55 -11.80 4.53
C MET A 288 2.71 -12.83 5.30
N GLU A 289 1.40 -12.85 5.05
CA GLU A 289 0.49 -13.83 5.65
C GLU A 289 0.86 -15.27 5.25
N LYS A 290 1.12 -15.50 3.96
CA LYS A 290 1.53 -16.81 3.42
C LYS A 290 2.83 -17.31 4.05
N GLU A 291 3.79 -16.43 4.23
CA GLU A 291 5.11 -16.72 4.82
C GLU A 291 5.09 -16.71 6.37
N GLY A 292 3.95 -16.45 7.01
CA GLY A 292 3.81 -16.39 8.47
C GLY A 292 4.46 -15.16 9.12
N ILE A 293 4.75 -14.13 8.33
CA ILE A 293 5.42 -12.90 8.80
C ILE A 293 4.38 -11.88 9.24
N GLY A 294 4.44 -11.48 10.50
CA GLY A 294 3.51 -10.53 11.08
C GLY A 294 2.18 -11.15 11.52
N ARG A 295 1.35 -10.34 12.14
CA ARG A 295 0.02 -10.69 12.68
C ARG A 295 -0.97 -9.58 12.33
N PRO A 296 -2.27 -9.78 12.55
CA PRO A 296 -3.30 -8.75 12.29
C PRO A 296 -2.98 -7.37 12.86
N SER A 297 -2.28 -7.30 13.97
CA SER A 297 -1.88 -6.04 14.63
C SER A 297 -0.67 -5.36 13.98
N THR A 298 0.17 -6.08 13.24
CA THR A 298 1.48 -5.59 12.78
C THR A 298 1.57 -5.30 11.28
N TYR A 299 0.73 -5.89 10.41
CA TYR A 299 0.80 -5.67 8.96
C TYR A 299 0.87 -4.19 8.56
N ALA A 300 -0.07 -3.39 9.07
CA ALA A 300 -0.13 -1.96 8.75
C ALA A 300 1.11 -1.20 9.24
N THR A 301 1.64 -1.57 10.40
CA THR A 301 2.84 -0.96 11.00
C THR A 301 4.09 -1.30 10.20
N ILE A 302 4.26 -2.55 9.77
CA ILE A 302 5.40 -3.00 8.95
C ILE A 302 5.43 -2.20 7.64
N LEU A 303 4.31 -2.16 6.89
CA LEU A 303 4.24 -1.44 5.62
C LEU A 303 4.50 0.07 5.79
N SER A 304 3.96 0.69 6.83
CA SER A 304 4.20 2.11 7.09
C SER A 304 5.63 2.38 7.56
N THR A 305 6.26 1.48 8.30
CA THR A 305 7.63 1.63 8.79
C THR A 305 8.65 1.59 7.67
N ILE A 306 8.53 0.65 6.72
CA ILE A 306 9.48 0.56 5.60
C ILE A 306 9.42 1.78 4.67
N GLN A 307 8.26 2.43 4.57
CA GLN A 307 8.09 3.69 3.84
C GLN A 307 8.60 4.89 4.65
N ALA A 308 8.22 4.99 5.94
CA ALA A 308 8.62 6.11 6.80
C ALA A 308 10.14 6.18 7.03
N ARG A 309 10.84 5.05 6.91
CA ARG A 309 12.31 4.96 6.98
C ARG A 309 12.99 5.10 5.62
N ASP A 310 12.24 5.42 4.56
CA ASP A 310 12.73 5.52 3.19
C ASP A 310 13.45 4.25 2.69
N TYR A 311 13.10 3.08 3.20
CA TYR A 311 13.64 1.81 2.67
C TYR A 311 12.96 1.41 1.38
N THR A 312 11.71 1.82 1.21
CA THR A 312 10.92 1.63 0.00
C THR A 312 10.14 2.90 -0.34
N LYS A 313 9.85 3.08 -1.62
CA LYS A 313 8.91 4.09 -2.15
C LYS A 313 7.89 3.43 -3.06
N LEU A 314 6.78 4.10 -3.30
CA LEU A 314 5.76 3.62 -4.24
C LEU A 314 6.00 4.24 -5.63
N ASP A 315 5.84 3.42 -6.68
CA ASP A 315 5.79 3.91 -8.05
C ASP A 315 4.42 4.52 -8.39
N GLU A 316 4.26 5.03 -9.62
CA GLU A 316 3.01 5.62 -10.11
C GLU A 316 1.81 4.63 -10.04
N LYS A 317 2.08 3.33 -10.15
CA LYS A 317 1.09 2.26 -10.02
C LYS A 317 0.93 1.75 -8.58
N LYS A 318 1.43 2.52 -7.59
CA LYS A 318 1.39 2.21 -6.14
C LYS A 318 2.04 0.86 -5.79
N ARG A 319 3.12 0.49 -6.47
CA ARG A 319 3.91 -0.71 -6.20
C ARG A 319 5.20 -0.34 -5.48
N PHE A 320 5.62 -1.17 -4.53
CA PHE A 320 6.85 -0.96 -3.78
C PHE A 320 8.11 -1.08 -4.66
N ILE A 321 8.96 -0.08 -4.59
CA ILE A 321 10.31 -0.07 -5.16
C ILE A 321 11.29 0.10 -4.00
N PRO A 322 12.29 -0.80 -3.83
CA PRO A 322 13.34 -0.58 -2.86
C PRO A 322 14.18 0.64 -3.24
N THR A 323 14.52 1.45 -2.25
CA THR A 323 15.46 2.57 -2.42
C THR A 323 16.91 2.07 -2.33
N GLU A 324 17.87 2.89 -2.74
CA GLU A 324 19.29 2.58 -2.56
C GLU A 324 19.62 2.42 -1.06
N LEU A 325 19.04 3.26 -0.21
CA LEU A 325 19.17 3.11 1.24
C LEU A 325 18.63 1.76 1.73
N GLY A 326 17.43 1.36 1.27
CA GLY A 326 16.83 0.08 1.63
C GLY A 326 17.70 -1.10 1.19
N ILE A 327 18.25 -1.05 -0.02
CA ILE A 327 19.16 -2.07 -0.54
C ILE A 327 20.45 -2.14 0.30
N ALA A 328 21.07 -0.98 0.56
CA ALA A 328 22.32 -0.91 1.33
C ALA A 328 22.15 -1.42 2.77
N VAL A 329 21.08 -0.99 3.45
CA VAL A 329 20.75 -1.46 4.81
C VAL A 329 20.48 -2.97 4.82
N THR A 330 19.69 -3.48 3.87
CA THR A 330 19.39 -4.91 3.76
C THR A 330 20.67 -5.74 3.55
N HIS A 331 21.55 -5.34 2.63
CA HIS A 331 22.82 -6.04 2.41
C HIS A 331 23.71 -6.02 3.64
N LEU A 332 23.78 -4.86 4.35
CA LEU A 332 24.54 -4.74 5.58
C LEU A 332 24.03 -5.71 6.66
N LEU A 333 22.71 -5.76 6.84
CA LEU A 333 22.09 -6.63 7.84
C LEU A 333 22.21 -8.12 7.48
N ILE A 334 21.98 -8.52 6.23
CA ILE A 334 22.15 -9.90 5.78
C ILE A 334 23.60 -10.37 6.02
N LYS A 335 24.58 -9.51 5.75
CA LYS A 335 26.00 -9.85 5.95
C LYS A 335 26.37 -10.08 7.41
N ASN A 336 25.79 -9.29 8.32
CA ASN A 336 26.24 -9.26 9.72
C ASN A 336 25.26 -9.94 10.69
N LEU A 337 23.98 -10.08 10.32
CA LEU A 337 22.91 -10.67 11.12
C LEU A 337 22.07 -11.63 10.25
N PRO A 338 22.70 -12.64 9.61
CA PRO A 338 22.04 -13.48 8.63
C PRO A 338 20.83 -14.22 9.22
N HIS A 339 20.90 -14.69 10.46
CA HIS A 339 19.79 -15.39 11.12
C HIS A 339 18.56 -14.51 11.29
N ILE A 340 18.72 -13.26 11.77
CA ILE A 340 17.60 -12.34 11.99
C ILE A 340 17.00 -11.87 10.66
N MET A 341 17.81 -11.82 9.60
CA MET A 341 17.37 -11.41 8.26
C MET A 341 16.79 -12.54 7.41
N ASP A 342 16.78 -13.76 7.92
CA ASP A 342 16.06 -14.86 7.30
C ASP A 342 14.55 -14.66 7.46
N THR A 343 13.80 -14.80 6.38
CA THR A 343 12.33 -14.69 6.41
C THR A 343 11.70 -15.73 7.33
N LYS A 344 12.28 -16.95 7.40
CA LYS A 344 11.84 -18.00 8.29
C LYS A 344 12.06 -17.68 9.77
N PHE A 345 13.07 -16.89 10.11
CA PHE A 345 13.31 -16.48 11.50
C PHE A 345 12.11 -15.73 12.08
N THR A 346 11.59 -14.75 11.34
CA THR A 346 10.42 -13.99 11.80
C THR A 346 9.18 -14.88 11.94
N ALA A 347 8.95 -15.77 10.96
CA ALA A 347 7.83 -16.72 11.00
C ALA A 347 7.93 -17.68 12.20
N ASN A 348 9.10 -18.25 12.44
CA ASN A 348 9.36 -19.17 13.57
C ASN A 348 9.20 -18.43 14.91
N MET A 349 9.70 -17.19 15.02
CA MET A 349 9.54 -16.39 16.24
C MET A 349 8.07 -16.10 16.54
N GLU A 350 7.27 -15.78 15.53
CA GLU A 350 5.82 -15.57 15.68
C GLU A 350 5.11 -16.88 16.11
N GLU A 351 5.52 -18.02 15.54
CA GLU A 351 5.00 -19.35 15.94
C GLU A 351 5.39 -19.70 17.39
N ASP A 352 6.63 -19.42 17.78
CA ASP A 352 7.10 -19.69 19.14
C ASP A 352 6.40 -18.77 20.17
N LEU A 353 6.11 -17.53 19.81
CA LEU A 353 5.30 -16.63 20.64
C LEU A 353 3.85 -17.15 20.77
N ASP A 354 3.27 -17.71 19.72
CA ASP A 354 1.96 -18.37 19.78
C ASP A 354 2.00 -19.59 20.74
N LYS A 355 3.06 -20.42 20.71
CA LYS A 355 3.26 -21.54 21.64
C LYS A 355 3.41 -21.07 23.10
N VAL A 356 4.11 -19.94 23.31
CA VAL A 356 4.19 -19.32 24.65
C VAL A 356 2.80 -18.88 25.13
N ALA A 357 2.00 -18.26 24.26
CA ALA A 357 0.63 -17.86 24.59
C ALA A 357 -0.29 -19.06 24.91
N GLN A 358 -0.01 -20.23 24.32
CA GLN A 358 -0.74 -21.50 24.59
C GLN A 358 -0.21 -22.25 25.82
N GLY A 359 0.89 -21.79 26.43
CA GLY A 359 1.55 -22.49 27.54
C GLY A 359 2.35 -23.73 27.13
N GLU A 360 2.59 -23.91 25.82
CA GLU A 360 3.35 -25.04 25.25
C GLU A 360 4.87 -24.78 25.27
N LEU A 361 5.28 -23.51 25.34
CA LEU A 361 6.68 -23.09 25.38
C LEU A 361 6.92 -22.12 26.54
N ASP A 362 8.00 -22.34 27.28
CA ASP A 362 8.41 -21.45 28.37
C ASP A 362 8.99 -20.15 27.81
N ARG A 363 8.41 -19.02 28.24
CA ARG A 363 8.79 -17.66 27.82
C ARG A 363 10.25 -17.36 28.12
N ASP A 364 10.72 -17.70 29.32
CA ASP A 364 12.04 -17.29 29.78
C ASP A 364 13.13 -18.12 29.07
N LYS A 365 12.86 -19.39 28.74
CA LYS A 365 13.75 -20.20 27.90
C LYS A 365 13.86 -19.63 26.48
N LEU A 366 12.75 -19.27 25.86
CA LEU A 366 12.74 -18.64 24.53
C LEU A 366 13.56 -17.36 24.52
N LEU A 367 13.31 -16.44 25.49
CA LEU A 367 14.01 -15.18 25.57
C LEU A 367 15.53 -15.35 25.82
N ARG A 368 15.92 -16.29 26.69
CA ARG A 368 17.36 -16.57 26.97
C ARG A 368 18.07 -17.12 25.75
N SER A 369 17.44 -18.07 25.02
CA SER A 369 18.01 -18.63 23.79
C SER A 369 18.20 -17.54 22.74
N PHE A 370 17.16 -16.78 22.44
CA PHE A 370 17.24 -15.66 21.49
C PHE A 370 18.32 -14.64 21.89
N TYR A 371 18.34 -14.23 23.15
CA TYR A 371 19.27 -13.21 23.62
C TYR A 371 20.73 -13.66 23.55
N LYS A 372 21.01 -14.93 23.83
CA LYS A 372 22.36 -15.49 23.71
C LYS A 372 22.88 -15.40 22.27
N GLU A 373 22.11 -15.91 21.31
CA GLU A 373 22.47 -15.86 19.88
C GLU A 373 22.61 -14.42 19.38
N PHE A 374 21.65 -13.57 19.75
CA PHE A 374 21.67 -12.14 19.38
C PHE A 374 22.91 -11.40 19.95
N GLN A 375 23.31 -11.70 21.18
CA GLN A 375 24.53 -11.10 21.75
C GLN A 375 25.79 -11.54 21.01
N GLU A 376 25.89 -12.80 20.60
CA GLU A 376 27.02 -13.31 19.81
C GLU A 376 27.11 -12.60 18.46
N ASP A 377 26.00 -12.45 17.77
CA ASP A 377 25.92 -11.74 16.51
C ASP A 377 26.24 -10.25 16.67
N LEU A 378 25.76 -9.61 17.74
CA LEU A 378 26.11 -8.22 18.05
C LEU A 378 27.61 -8.03 18.36
N LYS A 379 28.25 -8.97 19.05
CA LYS A 379 29.71 -8.91 19.29
C LYS A 379 30.47 -8.97 17.97
N LYS A 380 30.11 -9.91 17.07
CA LYS A 380 30.69 -10.03 15.72
C LYS A 380 30.45 -8.74 14.91
N PHE A 381 29.23 -8.21 14.96
CA PHE A 381 28.87 -6.97 14.29
C PHE A 381 29.68 -5.76 14.81
N LYS A 382 29.81 -5.59 16.12
CA LYS A 382 30.61 -4.51 16.74
C LYS A 382 32.09 -4.63 16.42
N GLY A 383 32.65 -5.84 16.43
CA GLY A 383 34.04 -6.09 16.05
C GLY A 383 34.35 -5.75 14.58
N THR A 384 33.37 -5.89 13.69
CA THR A 384 33.50 -5.52 12.27
C THR A 384 33.15 -4.06 11.98
N THR A 385 32.51 -3.35 12.90
CA THR A 385 31.89 -2.05 12.66
C THR A 385 32.51 -0.89 13.45
N GLY A 386 33.79 -0.93 13.79
CA GLY A 386 34.46 0.22 14.36
C GLY A 386 34.09 1.58 13.74
N LYS A 387 33.35 1.57 12.59
CA LYS A 387 32.76 2.72 11.91
C LYS A 387 31.54 2.27 11.06
N ALA A 388 30.47 1.81 11.69
CA ALA A 388 29.27 1.31 10.99
C ALA A 388 28.63 2.33 10.03
N SER A 389 28.70 3.63 10.35
CA SER A 389 28.21 4.71 9.47
C SER A 389 29.01 4.85 8.17
N GLN A 390 30.23 4.32 8.11
CA GLN A 390 31.05 4.35 6.88
C GLN A 390 30.79 3.16 5.95
N LYS A 391 30.15 2.09 6.43
CA LYS A 391 29.96 0.83 5.67
C LYS A 391 28.63 0.73 4.92
N ALA A 392 27.66 1.54 5.25
CA ALA A 392 26.43 1.70 4.45
C ALA A 392 26.68 2.71 3.31
N ALA A 393 27.80 2.57 2.62
CA ALA A 393 28.20 3.48 1.56
C ALA A 393 28.19 2.73 0.23
N ILE A 394 27.58 3.32 -0.80
CA ILE A 394 27.59 2.77 -2.16
C ILE A 394 28.80 3.35 -2.89
N PRO A 395 29.78 2.51 -3.31
CA PRO A 395 30.92 3.02 -4.06
C PRO A 395 30.47 3.60 -5.41
N THR A 396 31.13 4.68 -5.83
CA THR A 396 30.94 5.29 -7.16
C THR A 396 32.25 5.25 -7.93
N GLU A 397 32.18 5.46 -9.23
CA GLU A 397 33.37 5.59 -10.09
C GLU A 397 33.99 7.00 -10.03
N LEU A 398 33.38 7.95 -9.32
CA LEU A 398 33.82 9.33 -9.23
C LEU A 398 35.01 9.49 -8.30
N THR A 399 36.11 10.03 -8.79
CA THR A 399 37.28 10.37 -7.98
C THR A 399 37.03 11.62 -7.14
N CYS A 400 37.44 11.60 -5.88
CA CYS A 400 37.33 12.75 -4.98
C CYS A 400 38.08 13.95 -5.54
N PRO A 401 37.43 15.10 -5.76
CA PRO A 401 38.09 16.27 -6.34
C PRO A 401 39.11 16.92 -5.37
N THR A 402 38.99 16.70 -4.06
CA THR A 402 39.86 17.27 -3.05
C THR A 402 41.13 16.45 -2.88
N CYS A 403 41.05 15.17 -2.54
CA CYS A 403 42.26 14.38 -2.27
C CYS A 403 42.79 13.64 -3.51
N LYS A 404 41.98 13.49 -4.56
CA LYS A 404 42.31 12.80 -5.83
C LYS A 404 42.82 11.35 -5.64
N LYS A 405 42.75 10.81 -4.44
CA LYS A 405 43.25 9.47 -4.07
C LYS A 405 42.15 8.44 -3.96
N HIS A 406 40.94 8.83 -3.59
CA HIS A 406 39.85 7.91 -3.29
C HIS A 406 38.66 8.12 -4.22
N LYS A 407 37.95 7.05 -4.54
CA LYS A 407 36.62 7.13 -5.18
C LYS A 407 35.59 7.53 -4.15
N LEU A 408 34.64 8.41 -4.55
CA LEU A 408 33.57 8.87 -3.68
C LEU A 408 32.54 7.76 -3.41
N ASN A 409 31.96 7.80 -2.25
CA ASN A 409 30.86 6.92 -1.88
C ASN A 409 29.58 7.72 -1.70
N ILE A 410 28.42 7.20 -2.13
CA ILE A 410 27.13 7.69 -1.71
C ILE A 410 26.94 7.29 -0.27
N ARG A 411 26.69 8.28 0.59
CA ARG A 411 26.37 8.12 2.01
C ARG A 411 24.99 8.65 2.30
N PHE A 412 24.41 8.19 3.40
CA PHE A 412 23.05 8.55 3.81
C PHE A 412 23.09 9.41 5.06
N GLY A 413 22.64 10.66 4.95
CA GLY A 413 22.54 11.63 6.03
C GLY A 413 21.09 11.91 6.44
N ARG A 414 20.89 12.78 7.43
CA ARG A 414 19.57 13.21 7.87
C ARG A 414 18.77 13.94 6.77
N SER A 415 19.47 14.55 5.83
CA SER A 415 18.88 15.33 4.73
C SER A 415 18.80 14.56 3.40
N GLY A 416 19.10 13.25 3.40
CA GLY A 416 19.09 12.40 2.21
C GLY A 416 20.48 11.90 1.82
N GLU A 417 20.60 11.48 0.56
CA GLU A 417 21.85 10.96 -0.02
C GLU A 417 22.85 12.10 -0.30
N PHE A 418 24.13 11.83 -0.07
CA PHE A 418 25.24 12.74 -0.42
C PHE A 418 26.48 11.96 -0.79
N LEU A 419 27.36 12.54 -1.60
CA LEU A 419 28.68 12.00 -1.87
C LEU A 419 29.63 12.35 -0.71
N GLY A 420 30.40 11.38 -0.25
CA GLY A 420 31.42 11.58 0.76
C GLY A 420 32.70 10.82 0.46
N CYS A 421 33.83 11.43 0.74
CA CYS A 421 35.12 10.78 0.58
C CYS A 421 35.33 9.71 1.69
N PRO A 422 35.74 8.48 1.32
CA PRO A 422 36.10 7.46 2.33
C PRO A 422 37.36 7.75 3.11
N GLY A 423 38.17 8.70 2.66
CA GLY A 423 39.40 9.16 3.34
C GLY A 423 39.19 10.04 4.58
N PHE A 424 37.94 10.17 5.06
CA PHE A 424 37.68 10.88 6.32
C PHE A 424 38.35 10.17 7.53
N PRO A 425 39.01 10.88 8.46
CA PRO A 425 39.00 12.33 8.65
C PRO A 425 40.03 13.12 7.82
N ASP A 426 40.95 12.48 7.12
CA ASP A 426 42.04 13.17 6.40
C ASP A 426 41.50 13.95 5.17
N CYS A 427 40.37 13.54 4.62
CA CYS A 427 39.65 14.25 3.57
C CYS A 427 38.17 14.34 3.95
N ASP A 428 37.68 15.55 4.19
CA ASP A 428 36.30 15.85 4.62
C ASP A 428 35.35 16.18 3.47
N PHE A 429 35.76 15.93 2.23
CA PHE A 429 34.95 16.25 1.05
C PHE A 429 33.55 15.59 1.11
N THR A 430 32.53 16.42 1.01
CA THR A 430 31.14 16.02 0.81
C THR A 430 30.46 16.89 -0.24
N SER A 431 29.52 16.34 -1.01
CA SER A 431 28.76 17.09 -2.01
C SER A 431 27.39 16.45 -2.26
N ASN A 432 26.43 17.27 -2.71
CA ASN A 432 25.22 16.76 -3.32
C ASN A 432 25.53 16.23 -4.72
N PHE A 433 24.64 15.41 -5.26
CA PHE A 433 24.78 14.86 -6.60
C PHE A 433 23.41 14.73 -7.29
N GLU A 434 23.44 14.68 -8.59
CA GLU A 434 22.29 14.38 -9.43
C GLU A 434 22.52 13.09 -10.21
N ARG A 435 21.45 12.37 -10.51
CA ARG A 435 21.46 11.19 -11.38
C ARG A 435 20.93 11.60 -12.75
N THR A 436 21.69 11.32 -13.82
CA THR A 436 21.20 11.48 -15.18
C THR A 436 20.14 10.43 -15.51
N GLU A 437 19.39 10.61 -16.58
CA GLU A 437 18.43 9.61 -17.09
C GLU A 437 19.08 8.25 -17.36
N ALA A 438 20.37 8.24 -17.73
CA ALA A 438 21.18 7.03 -17.90
C ALA A 438 21.67 6.41 -16.58
N GLY A 439 21.36 7.02 -15.41
CA GLY A 439 21.76 6.54 -14.08
C GLY A 439 23.18 6.95 -13.65
N GLU A 440 23.88 7.76 -14.43
CA GLU A 440 25.21 8.28 -14.07
C GLU A 440 25.10 9.33 -12.96
N ILE A 441 26.10 9.36 -12.07
CA ILE A 441 26.16 10.28 -10.95
C ILE A 441 27.03 11.47 -11.32
N LYS A 442 26.47 12.69 -11.19
CA LYS A 442 27.20 13.95 -11.40
C LYS A 442 27.27 14.74 -10.09
N ILE A 443 28.48 15.20 -9.75
CA ILE A 443 28.70 16.07 -8.60
C ILE A 443 28.01 17.41 -8.87
N VAL A 444 27.06 17.79 -8.02
CA VAL A 444 26.48 19.13 -8.03
C VAL A 444 27.39 20.02 -7.22
N LYS A 445 28.05 20.98 -7.88
CA LYS A 445 28.78 22.03 -7.18
C LYS A 445 27.75 22.82 -6.37
N ALA A 446 27.81 22.72 -5.04
CA ALA A 446 27.01 23.58 -4.19
C ALA A 446 27.38 25.04 -4.53
N GLU A 447 26.41 25.82 -4.97
CA GLU A 447 26.60 27.26 -5.04
C GLU A 447 26.98 27.75 -3.64
N PRO A 448 28.00 28.62 -3.50
CA PRO A 448 28.37 29.15 -2.20
C PRO A 448 27.13 29.82 -1.60
N PRO A 449 26.80 29.56 -0.33
CA PRO A 449 25.61 30.12 0.29
C PRO A 449 25.66 31.65 0.18
N LYS A 450 24.57 32.22 -0.35
CA LYS A 450 24.47 33.67 -0.55
C LYS A 450 24.61 34.37 0.78
N LEU A 451 25.71 35.11 0.94
CA LEU A 451 25.93 35.96 2.11
C LEU A 451 24.96 37.15 2.04
N LEU A 452 24.40 37.51 3.17
CA LEU A 452 23.55 38.69 3.34
C LEU A 452 24.40 39.84 3.91
N ASP A 453 23.99 41.07 3.62
CA ASP A 453 24.66 42.27 4.17
C ASP A 453 24.46 42.43 5.69
N GLU A 454 23.47 41.71 6.23
CA GLU A 454 23.17 41.67 7.65
C GLU A 454 24.23 40.92 8.44
N LYS A 455 24.68 41.54 9.57
CA LYS A 455 25.67 40.97 10.49
C LYS A 455 25.00 40.21 11.63
N CYS A 456 25.60 39.11 12.02
CA CYS A 456 25.18 38.33 13.17
C CYS A 456 25.24 39.15 14.47
N PRO A 457 24.15 39.28 15.23
CA PRO A 457 24.15 40.05 16.48
C PRO A 457 25.01 39.43 17.60
N LYS A 458 25.38 38.15 17.45
CA LYS A 458 26.21 37.44 18.44
C LYS A 458 27.72 37.53 18.19
N CYS A 459 28.17 37.59 16.94
CA CYS A 459 29.58 37.51 16.61
C CYS A 459 30.05 38.45 15.50
N GLY A 460 29.18 39.28 14.94
CA GLY A 460 29.50 40.25 13.89
C GLY A 460 29.75 39.68 12.49
N GLN A 461 29.83 38.36 12.32
CA GLN A 461 30.01 37.72 11.00
C GLN A 461 28.78 37.88 10.12
N PRO A 462 28.90 37.91 8.78
CA PRO A 462 27.76 37.99 7.89
C PRO A 462 26.75 36.87 8.11
N LEU A 463 25.48 37.12 7.89
CA LEU A 463 24.46 36.09 7.84
C LEU A 463 24.45 35.44 6.46
N ARG A 464 23.97 34.19 6.39
CA ARG A 464 23.84 33.44 5.15
C ARG A 464 22.50 32.75 5.07
N LYS A 465 21.93 32.70 3.87
CA LYS A 465 20.69 31.99 3.57
C LYS A 465 20.99 30.53 3.26
N LEU A 466 20.29 29.63 3.94
CA LEU A 466 20.46 28.18 3.85
C LEU A 466 19.11 27.51 3.63
N ASN A 467 19.12 26.38 2.92
CA ASN A 467 17.96 25.52 2.77
C ASN A 467 18.04 24.35 3.77
N GLY A 468 17.02 24.20 4.62
CA GLY A 468 16.91 23.12 5.58
C GLY A 468 15.66 22.24 5.32
N ARG A 469 15.51 21.19 6.12
CA ARG A 469 14.36 20.24 6.02
C ARG A 469 12.97 20.92 6.05
N PHE A 470 12.89 22.11 6.68
CA PHE A 470 11.64 22.84 6.89
C PHE A 470 11.54 24.12 6.04
N GLY A 471 12.40 24.23 5.03
CA GLY A 471 12.50 25.39 4.14
C GLY A 471 13.72 26.25 4.38
N GLU A 472 13.75 27.44 3.77
CA GLU A 472 14.85 28.39 3.87
C GLU A 472 14.95 28.96 5.29
N PHE A 473 16.17 29.16 5.77
CA PHE A 473 16.45 29.85 7.04
C PHE A 473 17.76 30.65 6.93
N ILE A 474 17.88 31.66 7.78
CA ILE A 474 19.06 32.53 7.83
C ILE A 474 19.86 32.18 9.06
N ALA A 475 21.17 31.92 8.88
CA ALA A 475 22.09 31.56 9.96
C ALA A 475 23.42 32.28 9.84
N CYS A 476 24.15 32.35 10.94
CA CYS A 476 25.48 32.92 10.96
C CYS A 476 26.48 32.14 10.11
N SER A 477 27.30 32.83 9.31
CA SER A 477 28.37 32.22 8.53
C SER A 477 29.47 31.62 9.39
N GLY A 478 29.60 32.06 10.63
CA GLY A 478 30.59 31.58 11.59
C GLY A 478 30.29 30.22 12.25
N TYR A 479 29.27 29.49 11.79
CA TYR A 479 29.04 28.13 12.26
C TYR A 479 30.25 27.21 11.93
N PRO A 480 30.68 26.32 12.82
CA PRO A 480 30.06 25.88 14.08
C PRO A 480 30.37 26.72 15.33
N LYS A 481 31.29 27.69 15.25
CA LYS A 481 31.66 28.54 16.38
C LYS A 481 30.51 29.42 16.86
N CYS A 482 29.73 29.98 15.92
CA CYS A 482 28.50 30.71 16.22
C CYS A 482 27.27 29.95 15.69
N LYS A 483 26.38 29.60 16.60
CA LYS A 483 25.16 28.82 16.28
C LYS A 483 23.91 29.72 16.13
N TYR A 484 24.10 31.00 15.82
CA TYR A 484 22.96 31.91 15.66
C TYR A 484 22.15 31.59 14.42
N ILE A 485 20.83 31.50 14.59
CA ILE A 485 19.83 31.39 13.54
C ILE A 485 18.84 32.56 13.73
N GLN A 486 18.60 33.32 12.67
CA GLN A 486 17.64 34.41 12.67
C GLN A 486 16.23 33.83 12.74
N GLN A 487 15.48 34.22 13.75
CA GLN A 487 14.07 33.83 13.91
C GLN A 487 13.18 34.94 13.39
N GLU A 488 12.13 34.56 12.68
CA GLU A 488 11.06 35.48 12.30
C GLU A 488 10.33 35.92 13.57
N THR A 489 10.34 37.21 13.86
CA THR A 489 9.77 37.81 15.07
C THR A 489 8.54 38.62 14.69
N ALA A 490 7.43 38.47 15.43
CA ALA A 490 6.24 39.27 15.25
C ALA A 490 6.50 40.73 15.64
N SER A 491 5.72 41.66 15.10
CA SER A 491 5.83 43.11 15.41
C SER A 491 5.29 43.49 16.80
N PHE A 492 4.81 42.49 17.56
CA PHE A 492 4.26 42.70 18.91
C PHE A 492 4.93 41.77 19.93
N THR A 493 4.93 42.23 21.18
CA THR A 493 5.47 41.49 22.31
C THR A 493 4.43 40.53 22.91
N CYS A 494 4.89 39.49 23.59
CA CYS A 494 4.04 38.53 24.27
C CYS A 494 3.09 39.22 25.26
N PRO A 495 1.78 38.98 25.16
CA PRO A 495 0.80 39.58 26.07
C PRO A 495 0.97 39.12 27.53
N GLN A 496 1.63 38.00 27.79
CA GLN A 496 1.78 37.44 29.13
C GLN A 496 3.02 37.97 29.88
N ASP A 497 4.17 38.09 29.16
CA ASP A 497 5.43 38.42 29.83
C ASP A 497 6.28 39.47 29.09
N LYS A 498 5.73 40.07 28.03
CA LYS A 498 6.38 41.09 27.18
C LYS A 498 7.66 40.62 26.45
N GLY A 499 7.94 39.29 26.43
CA GLY A 499 9.01 38.72 25.61
C GLY A 499 8.69 38.79 24.12
N ASP A 500 9.69 38.55 23.26
CA ASP A 500 9.45 38.50 21.81
C ASP A 500 8.58 37.31 21.44
N VAL A 501 7.70 37.50 20.44
CA VAL A 501 6.91 36.41 19.85
C VAL A 501 7.62 35.96 18.59
N VAL A 502 8.15 34.73 18.60
CA VAL A 502 8.99 34.20 17.53
C VAL A 502 8.33 33.00 16.84
N ARG A 503 8.59 32.84 15.56
CA ARG A 503 8.06 31.72 14.77
C ARG A 503 8.88 30.45 15.04
N ARG A 504 8.19 29.38 15.39
CA ARG A 504 8.78 28.07 15.73
C ARG A 504 8.13 26.96 14.91
N VAL A 505 8.80 25.80 14.85
CA VAL A 505 8.29 24.61 14.15
C VAL A 505 8.06 23.49 15.16
N TRP A 506 6.90 22.85 15.13
CA TRP A 506 6.57 21.68 15.95
C TRP A 506 5.74 20.67 15.14
N ARG A 507 6.17 19.40 15.11
CA ARG A 507 5.53 18.30 14.37
C ARG A 507 5.23 18.62 12.90
N GLY A 508 6.08 19.40 12.24
CA GLY A 508 5.90 19.80 10.83
C GLY A 508 5.03 21.04 10.62
N GLY A 509 4.36 21.56 11.65
CA GLY A 509 3.59 22.81 11.60
C GLY A 509 4.38 24.00 12.13
N LYS A 510 4.10 25.20 11.60
CA LYS A 510 4.66 26.47 12.11
C LYS A 510 3.68 27.06 13.12
N PHE A 511 4.22 27.64 14.20
CA PHE A 511 3.43 28.35 15.22
C PHE A 511 4.22 29.54 15.77
N TRP A 512 3.54 30.48 16.38
CA TRP A 512 4.14 31.60 17.07
C TRP A 512 4.25 31.29 18.56
N GLY A 513 5.41 31.49 19.19
CA GLY A 513 5.64 31.19 20.60
C GLY A 513 6.51 32.24 21.27
N CYS A 514 6.34 32.43 22.57
CA CYS A 514 7.17 33.36 23.33
C CYS A 514 8.63 32.92 23.36
N SER A 515 9.55 33.89 23.23
CA SER A 515 11.02 33.68 23.33
C SER A 515 11.43 33.16 24.70
N ASN A 516 10.69 33.46 25.75
CA ASN A 516 10.97 33.09 27.13
C ASN A 516 10.50 31.67 27.51
N TYR A 517 10.07 30.85 26.55
CA TYR A 517 9.79 29.44 26.83
C TYR A 517 11.01 28.72 27.40
N PRO A 518 10.91 27.88 28.44
CA PRO A 518 9.70 27.32 29.04
C PRO A 518 9.03 28.15 30.16
N LYS A 519 9.59 29.29 30.55
CA LYS A 519 9.02 30.15 31.60
C LYS A 519 7.66 30.70 31.20
N CYS A 520 7.55 31.19 29.97
CA CYS A 520 6.30 31.57 29.35
C CYS A 520 5.84 30.54 28.32
N LYS A 521 4.60 30.05 28.46
CA LYS A 521 4.00 29.05 27.57
C LYS A 521 3.08 29.64 26.49
N PHE A 522 3.13 30.94 26.29
CA PHE A 522 2.33 31.59 25.27
C PHE A 522 2.63 31.04 23.87
N ALA A 523 1.61 30.57 23.17
CA ALA A 523 1.71 30.04 21.82
C ALA A 523 0.43 30.27 21.01
N ILE A 524 0.58 30.51 19.70
CA ILE A 524 -0.50 30.69 18.75
C ILE A 524 -0.25 29.73 17.58
N PHE A 525 -1.17 28.79 17.38
CA PHE A 525 -1.05 27.74 16.36
C PHE A 525 -1.76 28.11 15.04
N ASP A 526 -2.60 29.13 15.06
CA ASP A 526 -3.29 29.64 13.89
C ASP A 526 -2.45 30.69 13.14
N GLU A 527 -2.79 30.97 11.88
CA GLU A 527 -2.25 32.14 11.18
C GLU A 527 -2.72 33.42 11.86
N ILE A 528 -1.83 34.40 11.97
CA ILE A 528 -2.14 35.69 12.58
C ILE A 528 -2.10 36.82 11.55
N GLU A 529 -2.94 37.81 11.76
CA GLU A 529 -2.83 39.16 11.17
C GLU A 529 -2.40 40.12 12.28
N GLU A 530 -1.26 40.80 12.09
CA GLU A 530 -0.67 41.73 13.05
C GLU A 530 -1.45 43.06 13.08
N LYS A 531 -2.71 42.96 13.48
CA LYS A 531 -3.65 44.09 13.60
C LYS A 531 -4.30 44.07 14.97
N LYS A 532 -4.28 45.21 15.64
CA LYS A 532 -4.91 45.33 16.96
C LYS A 532 -6.41 45.08 16.89
N CYS A 533 -6.90 44.28 17.82
CA CYS A 533 -8.34 44.06 17.96
C CYS A 533 -9.05 45.39 18.27
N PRO A 534 -10.08 45.82 17.49
CA PRO A 534 -10.79 47.07 17.75
C PRO A 534 -11.46 47.11 19.12
N LYS A 535 -11.93 45.94 19.61
CA LYS A 535 -12.72 45.83 20.84
C LYS A 535 -11.84 45.73 22.10
N CYS A 536 -10.86 44.85 22.16
CA CYS A 536 -10.06 44.61 23.38
C CYS A 536 -8.58 45.03 23.26
N LYS A 537 -8.18 45.63 22.13
CA LYS A 537 -6.84 46.16 21.85
C LYS A 537 -5.74 45.09 21.84
N LEU A 538 -6.07 43.75 21.83
CA LEU A 538 -5.08 42.69 21.67
C LEU A 538 -4.25 42.94 20.39
N PRO A 539 -2.90 42.75 20.39
CA PRO A 539 -2.04 43.22 19.31
C PRO A 539 -2.17 42.45 17.99
N PHE A 540 -2.88 41.35 17.96
CA PHE A 540 -3.07 40.52 16.78
C PHE A 540 -4.50 39.95 16.68
N LEU A 541 -4.88 39.52 15.48
CA LEU A 541 -6.10 38.76 15.21
C LEU A 541 -5.73 37.42 14.60
N ILE A 542 -6.53 36.40 14.86
CA ILE A 542 -6.41 35.08 14.22
C ILE A 542 -7.07 35.13 12.84
N LYS A 543 -6.37 34.67 11.82
CA LYS A 543 -6.86 34.59 10.44
C LYS A 543 -7.31 33.18 10.14
N LYS A 544 -8.58 32.97 9.83
CA LYS A 544 -9.12 31.69 9.35
C LYS A 544 -9.60 31.86 7.92
N THR A 545 -9.17 30.93 7.05
CA THR A 545 -9.61 30.89 5.66
C THR A 545 -10.52 29.67 5.48
N SER A 546 -11.76 29.88 5.01
CA SER A 546 -12.69 28.80 4.70
C SER A 546 -12.23 28.02 3.45
N LYS A 547 -12.81 26.84 3.21
CA LYS A 547 -12.55 26.07 1.99
C LYS A 547 -12.95 26.80 0.70
N GLU A 548 -13.80 27.78 0.81
CA GLU A 548 -14.33 28.65 -0.28
C GLU A 548 -13.50 29.93 -0.46
N GLY A 549 -12.40 30.09 0.28
CA GLY A 549 -11.49 31.25 0.16
C GLY A 549 -11.89 32.49 0.97
N LYS A 550 -13.00 32.47 1.72
CA LYS A 550 -13.38 33.57 2.60
C LYS A 550 -12.46 33.68 3.81
N VAL A 551 -11.97 34.88 4.08
CA VAL A 551 -11.07 35.17 5.21
C VAL A 551 -11.87 35.77 6.35
N THR A 552 -11.81 35.15 7.52
CA THR A 552 -12.43 35.66 8.76
C THR A 552 -11.34 36.00 9.77
N LEU A 553 -11.36 37.20 10.31
CA LEU A 553 -10.48 37.66 11.39
C LEU A 553 -11.19 37.53 12.73
N LEU A 554 -10.56 36.82 13.67
CA LEU A 554 -11.12 36.51 14.99
C LEU A 554 -10.21 37.04 16.09
N CYS A 555 -10.77 37.58 17.18
CA CYS A 555 -9.97 37.83 18.38
C CYS A 555 -9.70 36.53 19.14
N SER A 556 -8.44 36.28 19.54
CA SER A 556 -8.07 35.10 20.33
C SER A 556 -8.56 35.16 21.78
N ASN A 557 -8.95 36.35 22.27
CA ASN A 557 -9.58 36.47 23.59
C ASN A 557 -11.05 36.05 23.48
N LYS A 558 -11.38 34.92 24.12
CA LYS A 558 -12.72 34.31 24.09
C LYS A 558 -13.82 35.26 24.65
N GLU A 559 -13.48 36.08 25.63
CA GLU A 559 -14.40 37.02 26.25
C GLU A 559 -14.68 38.23 25.35
N CYS A 560 -13.80 38.52 24.41
CA CYS A 560 -13.94 39.66 23.49
C CYS A 560 -14.98 39.41 22.41
N GLY A 561 -15.01 38.20 21.84
CA GLY A 561 -15.97 37.77 20.81
C GLY A 561 -15.92 38.58 19.51
N TYR A 562 -14.85 39.35 19.23
CA TYR A 562 -14.74 40.12 17.98
C TYR A 562 -14.49 39.19 16.79
N THR A 563 -15.32 39.35 15.76
CA THR A 563 -15.22 38.70 14.45
C THR A 563 -15.41 39.70 13.34
N ASN A 564 -14.67 39.61 12.26
CA ASN A 564 -14.82 40.39 11.05
C ASN A 564 -14.61 39.51 9.82
N GLU A 565 -15.58 39.43 8.94
CA GLU A 565 -15.47 38.74 7.65
C GLU A 565 -14.97 39.74 6.61
N LYS A 566 -13.94 39.37 5.87
CA LYS A 566 -13.41 40.10 4.72
C LYS A 566 -13.84 39.44 3.43
#